data_ee6f3c0771d9568cb8c2cf91321498df
#
_entry.id   ee6f3c0771d9568cb8c2cf91321498df
#
_cell.length_a   1.000
_cell.length_b   1.000
_cell.length_c   1.000
_cell.angle_alpha   90.00
_cell.angle_beta   90.00
_cell.angle_gamma   90.00
#
_symmetry.space_group_name_H-M   'P 1'
#
loop_
_entity.id
_entity.type
_entity.pdbx_description
1 polymer ?
#
loop_
_entity_poly.entity_id
_entity_poly.type
_entity_poly.pdbx_seq_one_letter_code
_entity_poly.pdbx_strand_id
1 'polypeptide(L)'
;MNPAAGKSGPYPAVTASVKYQDIRDQIRTGDILLFSGRVALSHVIERLSHSKYSHVAFLTRWGDRIIAMQSDLRGVEVIPASMLVCQYEGRVEWWRLGEAHRRTLDVRDFLDRALTLVGVKFGFLPLVWLGIKIMLGMSVYRKFSRLRPSSLYCSQFVSYCYKNEGIDINAKAGVNGTSP
;
A
#
# COMPACT_ATOMS: atom_id res chain seq x y z
N MET A 1 -26.59 -12.11 16.35
CA MET A 1 -25.60 -11.10 16.81
C MET A 1 -25.05 -10.39 15.59
N ASN A 2 -25.20 -9.12 15.57
CA ASN A 2 -25.14 -8.23 14.39
C ASN A 2 -23.71 -8.07 13.87
N PRO A 3 -23.39 -8.30 12.58
CA PRO A 3 -22.12 -7.89 12.03
C PRO A 3 -22.16 -6.38 11.80
N ALA A 4 -21.27 -5.67 12.47
CA ALA A 4 -21.13 -4.24 12.36
C ALA A 4 -20.98 -3.82 10.89
N ALA A 5 -21.87 -2.93 10.46
CA ALA A 5 -21.83 -2.28 9.16
C ALA A 5 -20.50 -1.55 9.00
N GLY A 6 -19.59 -2.14 8.23
CA GLY A 6 -18.34 -1.55 7.83
C GLY A 6 -18.62 -0.35 6.95
N LYS A 7 -18.16 0.84 7.37
CA LYS A 7 -18.21 2.06 6.60
C LYS A 7 -17.47 1.83 5.28
N SER A 8 -18.16 2.00 4.18
CA SER A 8 -17.65 1.88 2.82
C SER A 8 -16.60 2.97 2.56
N GLY A 9 -15.33 2.62 2.67
CA GLY A 9 -14.26 3.40 2.07
C GLY A 9 -14.31 3.27 0.54
N PRO A 10 -13.49 4.01 -0.20
CA PRO A 10 -13.44 3.91 -1.67
C PRO A 10 -13.09 2.50 -2.18
N TYR A 11 -12.83 1.58 -1.28
CA TYR A 11 -12.50 0.18 -1.55
C TYR A 11 -13.46 -0.73 -0.77
N PRO A 12 -14.32 -1.52 -1.44
CA PRO A 12 -15.11 -2.54 -0.77
C PRO A 12 -14.16 -3.62 -0.22
N ALA A 13 -14.12 -3.76 1.10
CA ALA A 13 -13.35 -4.82 1.74
C ALA A 13 -14.03 -6.16 1.47
N VAL A 14 -13.34 -7.06 0.79
CA VAL A 14 -13.75 -8.47 0.72
C VAL A 14 -13.34 -9.13 2.03
N THR A 15 -14.30 -9.38 2.90
CA THR A 15 -14.09 -9.89 4.28
C THR A 15 -13.94 -11.43 4.36
N ALA A 16 -14.05 -12.12 3.24
CA ALA A 16 -13.90 -13.58 3.21
C ALA A 16 -12.42 -13.97 3.06
N SER A 17 -11.99 -15.01 3.81
CA SER A 17 -10.68 -15.61 3.58
C SER A 17 -10.75 -16.40 2.27
N VAL A 18 -10.06 -15.92 1.25
CA VAL A 18 -9.98 -16.56 -0.07
C VAL A 18 -8.55 -16.96 -0.37
N LYS A 19 -8.36 -18.03 -1.11
CA LYS A 19 -7.03 -18.41 -1.57
C LYS A 19 -6.59 -17.48 -2.70
N TYR A 20 -5.31 -17.18 -2.75
CA TYR A 20 -4.73 -16.33 -3.81
C TYR A 20 -5.09 -16.84 -5.21
N GLN A 21 -5.13 -18.17 -5.40
CA GLN A 21 -5.46 -18.80 -6.67
C GLN A 21 -6.87 -18.44 -7.16
N ASP A 22 -7.83 -18.32 -6.24
CA ASP A 22 -9.24 -18.05 -6.57
C ASP A 22 -9.49 -16.61 -7.01
N ILE A 23 -8.60 -15.68 -6.62
CA ILE A 23 -8.72 -14.26 -6.93
C ILE A 23 -7.73 -13.78 -7.99
N ARG A 24 -6.71 -14.58 -8.30
CA ARG A 24 -5.59 -14.20 -9.17
C ARG A 24 -6.04 -13.58 -10.49
N ASP A 25 -7.05 -14.18 -11.12
CA ASP A 25 -7.52 -13.73 -12.43
C ASP A 25 -8.36 -12.45 -12.36
N GLN A 26 -8.82 -12.09 -11.18
CA GLN A 26 -9.56 -10.86 -10.92
C GLN A 26 -8.65 -9.67 -10.58
N ILE A 27 -7.38 -9.93 -10.23
CA ILE A 27 -6.42 -8.89 -9.88
C ILE A 27 -6.08 -8.05 -11.11
N ARG A 28 -6.10 -6.74 -10.94
CA ARG A 28 -5.78 -5.77 -11.99
C ARG A 28 -4.63 -4.87 -11.56
N THR A 29 -3.93 -4.29 -12.53
CA THR A 29 -2.90 -3.28 -12.25
C THR A 29 -3.49 -2.12 -11.46
N GLY A 30 -2.79 -1.70 -10.40
CA GLY A 30 -3.25 -0.68 -9.47
C GLY A 30 -4.12 -1.23 -8.32
N ASP A 31 -4.30 -2.54 -8.19
CA ASP A 31 -4.84 -3.11 -6.94
C ASP A 31 -3.77 -3.11 -5.86
N ILE A 32 -4.18 -3.14 -4.59
CA ILE A 32 -3.28 -2.99 -3.42
C ILE A 32 -3.39 -4.23 -2.54
N LEU A 33 -2.25 -4.65 -1.98
CA LEU A 33 -2.20 -5.58 -0.86
C LEU A 33 -1.86 -4.82 0.43
N LEU A 34 -2.63 -5.04 1.46
CA LEU A 34 -2.40 -4.53 2.80
C LEU A 34 -2.10 -5.70 3.74
N PHE A 35 -1.09 -5.54 4.56
CA PHE A 35 -0.55 -6.60 5.39
C PHE A 35 -0.68 -6.23 6.87
N SER A 36 -1.19 -7.18 7.68
CA SER A 36 -1.23 -7.10 9.13
C SER A 36 -0.42 -8.27 9.69
N GLY A 37 0.72 -7.98 10.28
CA GLY A 37 1.68 -9.01 10.71
C GLY A 37 1.49 -9.47 12.14
N ARG A 38 2.09 -10.63 12.46
CA ARG A 38 2.24 -11.15 13.82
C ARG A 38 3.62 -10.89 14.41
N VAL A 39 4.53 -10.33 13.62
CA VAL A 39 5.91 -10.04 14.05
C VAL A 39 5.93 -8.80 14.94
N ALA A 40 6.78 -8.80 15.97
CA ALA A 40 6.89 -7.70 16.93
C ALA A 40 7.10 -6.32 16.26
N LEU A 41 7.87 -6.26 15.20
CA LEU A 41 8.08 -5.02 14.42
C LEU A 41 6.79 -4.54 13.75
N SER A 42 5.95 -5.44 13.25
CA SER A 42 4.64 -5.11 12.68
C SER A 42 3.74 -4.45 13.72
N HIS A 43 3.69 -5.00 14.93
CA HIS A 43 2.91 -4.41 16.03
C HIS A 43 3.39 -3.03 16.43
N VAL A 44 4.71 -2.79 16.39
CA VAL A 44 5.27 -1.45 16.67
C VAL A 44 4.82 -0.47 15.59
N ILE A 45 4.90 -0.85 14.31
CA ILE A 45 4.48 0.00 13.20
C ILE A 45 2.96 0.27 13.26
N GLU A 46 2.15 -0.76 13.48
CA GLU A 46 0.69 -0.65 13.62
C GLU A 46 0.31 0.29 14.77
N ARG A 47 0.98 0.15 15.93
CA ARG A 47 0.72 0.98 17.09
C ARG A 47 1.16 2.43 16.89
N LEU A 48 2.29 2.66 16.24
CA LEU A 48 2.79 4.01 15.94
C LEU A 48 2.00 4.70 14.85
N SER A 49 1.51 3.97 13.85
CA SER A 49 0.72 4.52 12.74
C SER A 49 -0.77 4.66 13.04
N HIS A 50 -1.24 4.15 14.17
CA HIS A 50 -2.67 3.98 14.48
C HIS A 50 -3.43 3.23 13.39
N SER A 51 -2.75 2.36 12.65
CA SER A 51 -3.27 1.54 11.57
C SER A 51 -3.15 0.05 11.93
N LYS A 52 -4.12 -0.74 11.53
CA LYS A 52 -4.03 -2.21 11.63
C LYS A 52 -3.07 -2.82 10.61
N TYR A 53 -2.53 -2.01 9.70
CA TYR A 53 -1.64 -2.48 8.65
C TYR A 53 -0.19 -2.05 8.94
N SER A 54 0.72 -2.98 8.75
CA SER A 54 2.16 -2.80 8.92
C SER A 54 2.91 -2.64 7.61
N HIS A 55 2.32 -3.07 6.50
CA HIS A 55 2.95 -3.01 5.19
C HIS A 55 1.92 -2.88 4.06
N VAL A 56 2.37 -2.35 2.92
CA VAL A 56 1.57 -2.16 1.70
C VAL A 56 2.40 -2.42 0.46
N ALA A 57 1.78 -3.07 -0.52
CA ALA A 57 2.30 -3.24 -1.87
C ALA A 57 1.21 -2.95 -2.89
N PHE A 58 1.53 -2.54 -4.10
CA PHE A 58 0.57 -2.54 -5.18
C PHE A 58 0.85 -3.68 -6.17
N LEU A 59 -0.18 -4.05 -6.91
CA LEU A 59 -0.15 -5.16 -7.85
C LEU A 59 -0.17 -4.66 -9.29
N THR A 60 0.53 -5.37 -10.14
CA THR A 60 0.47 -5.20 -11.58
C THR A 60 0.34 -6.55 -12.29
N ARG A 61 -0.40 -6.54 -13.39
CA ARG A 61 -0.49 -7.69 -14.27
C ARG A 61 0.51 -7.56 -15.41
N TRP A 62 1.39 -8.55 -15.53
CA TRP A 62 2.36 -8.64 -16.61
C TRP A 62 2.15 -9.97 -17.36
N GLY A 63 1.43 -9.91 -18.46
CA GLY A 63 0.93 -11.13 -19.12
C GLY A 63 0.10 -11.97 -18.15
N ASP A 64 0.47 -13.22 -18.01
CA ASP A 64 -0.19 -14.17 -17.08
C ASP A 64 0.31 -14.07 -15.65
N ARG A 65 1.26 -13.20 -15.37
CA ARG A 65 1.84 -13.07 -14.03
C ARG A 65 1.28 -11.89 -13.29
N ILE A 66 1.07 -12.07 -11.98
CA ILE A 66 0.79 -10.97 -11.07
C ILE A 66 2.08 -10.67 -10.33
N ILE A 67 2.52 -9.43 -10.45
CA ILE A 67 3.73 -8.91 -9.84
C ILE A 67 3.32 -7.93 -8.73
N ALA A 68 3.98 -8.00 -7.60
CA ALA A 68 3.87 -7.03 -6.53
C ALA A 68 5.07 -6.08 -6.58
N MET A 69 4.81 -4.81 -6.40
CA MET A 69 5.84 -3.79 -6.23
C MET A 69 5.71 -3.20 -4.83
N GLN A 70 6.79 -3.21 -4.10
CA GLN A 70 6.83 -2.80 -2.70
C GLN A 70 8.15 -2.11 -2.35
N SER A 71 8.18 -1.47 -1.18
CA SER A 71 9.43 -1.08 -0.53
C SER A 71 9.52 -1.80 0.81
N ASP A 72 10.48 -2.70 0.94
CA ASP A 72 10.81 -3.38 2.18
C ASP A 72 12.21 -2.98 2.67
N LEU A 73 12.77 -3.69 3.67
CA LEU A 73 14.09 -3.39 4.24
C LEU A 73 15.24 -3.42 3.20
N ARG A 74 15.05 -4.10 2.08
CA ARG A 74 16.01 -4.14 0.95
C ARG A 74 15.86 -2.94 0.03
N GLY A 75 14.78 -2.22 0.14
CA GLY A 75 14.41 -1.09 -0.71
C GLY A 75 13.22 -1.38 -1.60
N VAL A 76 13.08 -0.59 -2.67
CA VAL A 76 12.01 -0.79 -3.66
C VAL A 76 12.35 -1.97 -4.56
N GLU A 77 11.46 -2.95 -4.59
CA GLU A 77 11.64 -4.20 -5.33
C GLU A 77 10.39 -4.64 -6.07
N VAL A 78 10.61 -5.57 -7.00
CA VAL A 78 9.59 -6.18 -7.87
C VAL A 78 9.65 -7.69 -7.64
N ILE A 79 8.58 -8.28 -7.16
CA ILE A 79 8.53 -9.71 -6.82
C ILE A 79 7.22 -10.34 -7.30
N PRO A 80 7.19 -11.66 -7.57
CA PRO A 80 5.94 -12.36 -7.83
C PRO A 80 4.96 -12.22 -6.65
N ALA A 81 3.72 -11.79 -6.92
CA ALA A 81 2.72 -11.61 -5.87
C ALA A 81 2.43 -12.90 -5.09
N SER A 82 2.52 -14.06 -5.75
CA SER A 82 2.37 -15.36 -5.10
C SER A 82 3.43 -15.60 -4.01
N MET A 83 4.69 -15.21 -4.26
CA MET A 83 5.75 -15.32 -3.25
C MET A 83 5.43 -14.43 -2.04
N LEU A 84 5.07 -13.18 -2.29
CA LEU A 84 4.75 -12.24 -1.22
C LEU A 84 3.58 -12.72 -0.35
N VAL A 85 2.51 -13.20 -0.99
CA VAL A 85 1.31 -13.66 -0.27
C VAL A 85 1.55 -15.00 0.46
N CYS A 86 2.24 -15.97 -0.19
CA CYS A 86 2.44 -17.29 0.40
C CYS A 86 3.48 -17.32 1.51
N GLN A 87 4.46 -16.41 1.49
CA GLN A 87 5.53 -16.36 2.50
C GLN A 87 5.18 -15.45 3.69
N TYR A 88 4.09 -14.70 3.61
CA TYR A 88 3.73 -13.77 4.67
C TYR A 88 3.03 -14.45 5.85
N GLU A 89 3.64 -14.37 7.02
CA GLU A 89 3.08 -14.88 8.28
C GLU A 89 2.14 -13.85 8.91
N GLY A 90 0.92 -13.77 8.41
CA GLY A 90 -0.06 -12.81 8.88
C GLY A 90 -1.29 -12.76 8.00
N ARG A 91 -2.04 -11.68 8.13
CA ARG A 91 -3.21 -11.44 7.31
C ARG A 91 -2.84 -10.55 6.14
N VAL A 92 -3.25 -10.93 4.94
CA VAL A 92 -3.13 -10.14 3.71
C VAL A 92 -4.52 -9.80 3.23
N GLU A 93 -4.78 -8.52 3.00
CA GLU A 93 -6.04 -8.04 2.44
C GLU A 93 -5.78 -7.51 1.04
N TRP A 94 -6.58 -7.96 0.08
CA TRP A 94 -6.58 -7.43 -1.28
C TRP A 94 -7.64 -6.33 -1.41
N TRP A 95 -7.21 -5.18 -1.89
CA TRP A 95 -8.05 -4.01 -2.08
C TRP A 95 -8.03 -3.59 -3.54
N ARG A 96 -9.20 -3.44 -4.12
CA ARG A 96 -9.36 -3.04 -5.51
C ARG A 96 -9.41 -1.53 -5.63
N LEU A 97 -8.69 -0.99 -6.61
CA LEU A 97 -8.82 0.43 -6.97
C LEU A 97 -10.24 0.71 -7.48
N GLY A 98 -10.90 1.72 -6.91
CA GLY A 98 -12.25 2.11 -7.30
C GLY A 98 -12.33 2.49 -8.78
N GLU A 99 -13.45 2.21 -9.44
CA GLU A 99 -13.62 2.38 -10.88
C GLU A 99 -13.38 3.83 -11.36
N ALA A 100 -13.73 4.83 -10.55
CA ALA A 100 -13.46 6.23 -10.86
C ALA A 100 -11.95 6.50 -11.02
N HIS A 101 -11.15 6.04 -10.07
CA HIS A 101 -9.69 6.17 -10.12
C HIS A 101 -9.05 5.27 -11.18
N ARG A 102 -9.64 4.10 -11.41
CA ARG A 102 -9.16 3.19 -12.45
C ARG A 102 -9.26 3.78 -13.85
N ARG A 103 -10.30 4.56 -14.13
CA ARG A 103 -10.48 5.23 -15.43
C ARG A 103 -9.47 6.35 -15.67
N THR A 104 -8.94 6.94 -14.62
CA THR A 104 -7.94 8.02 -14.71
C THR A 104 -6.50 7.51 -14.61
N LEU A 105 -6.30 6.25 -14.20
CA LEU A 105 -4.98 5.66 -14.05
C LEU A 105 -4.38 5.37 -15.44
N ASP A 106 -3.33 6.10 -15.83
CA ASP A 106 -2.49 5.70 -16.94
C ASP A 106 -1.53 4.60 -16.45
N VAL A 107 -1.86 3.36 -16.82
CA VAL A 107 -1.13 2.16 -16.39
C VAL A 107 0.34 2.22 -16.84
N ARG A 108 0.61 2.77 -18.01
CA ARG A 108 1.97 2.85 -18.55
C ARG A 108 2.81 3.83 -17.73
N ASP A 109 2.34 5.05 -17.58
CA ASP A 109 3.03 6.08 -16.81
C ASP A 109 3.19 5.68 -15.35
N PHE A 110 2.15 5.06 -14.76
CA PHE A 110 2.19 4.54 -13.40
C PHE A 110 3.31 3.50 -13.21
N LEU A 111 3.43 2.53 -14.12
CA LEU A 111 4.45 1.49 -14.06
C LEU A 111 5.84 2.04 -14.38
N ASP A 112 5.98 2.89 -15.38
CA ASP A 112 7.27 3.50 -15.74
C ASP A 112 7.84 4.28 -14.55
N ARG A 113 7.02 5.05 -13.85
CA ARG A 113 7.43 5.74 -12.61
C ARG A 113 7.83 4.78 -11.51
N ALA A 114 7.03 3.75 -11.27
CA ALA A 114 7.34 2.76 -10.24
C ALA A 114 8.67 2.06 -10.53
N LEU A 115 8.91 1.69 -11.78
CA LEU A 115 10.14 1.05 -12.22
C LEU A 115 11.37 1.95 -12.07
N THR A 116 11.24 3.27 -12.27
CA THR A 116 12.38 4.20 -12.02
C THR A 116 12.80 4.23 -10.55
N LEU A 117 11.94 3.79 -9.64
CA LEU A 117 12.23 3.75 -8.21
C LEU A 117 12.80 2.42 -7.73
N VAL A 118 12.82 1.39 -8.56
CA VAL A 118 13.42 0.08 -8.19
C VAL A 118 14.87 0.28 -7.77
N GLY A 119 15.23 -0.34 -6.64
CA GLY A 119 16.55 -0.20 -6.03
C GLY A 119 16.72 1.07 -5.16
N VAL A 120 15.72 1.94 -5.05
CA VAL A 120 15.73 3.04 -4.06
C VAL A 120 15.73 2.43 -2.66
N LYS A 121 16.63 2.91 -1.79
CA LYS A 121 16.81 2.36 -0.44
C LYS A 121 15.57 2.51 0.44
N PHE A 122 15.39 1.60 1.39
CA PHE A 122 14.35 1.72 2.39
C PHE A 122 14.56 2.94 3.31
N GLY A 123 13.48 3.67 3.53
CA GLY A 123 13.48 4.88 4.36
C GLY A 123 13.34 4.58 5.85
N PHE A 124 14.31 3.89 6.47
CA PHE A 124 14.25 3.55 7.89
C PHE A 124 14.22 4.81 8.79
N LEU A 125 15.15 5.74 8.61
CA LEU A 125 15.18 6.99 9.39
C LEU A 125 13.92 7.84 9.21
N PRO A 126 13.41 8.06 7.99
CA PRO A 126 12.11 8.69 7.78
C PRO A 126 10.95 7.97 8.46
N LEU A 127 10.96 6.65 8.51
CA LEU A 127 9.92 5.85 9.17
C LEU A 127 9.96 6.03 10.70
N VAL A 128 11.14 5.94 11.30
CA VAL A 128 11.34 6.19 12.74
C VAL A 128 10.92 7.60 13.12
N TRP A 129 11.34 8.59 12.32
CA TRP A 129 10.96 9.99 12.53
C TRP A 129 9.45 10.22 12.41
N LEU A 130 8.80 9.51 11.49
CA LEU A 130 7.34 9.51 11.38
C LEU A 130 6.70 8.98 12.66
N GLY A 131 7.18 7.86 13.19
CA GLY A 131 6.70 7.30 14.46
C GLY A 131 6.83 8.29 15.62
N ILE A 132 7.98 8.95 15.75
CA ILE A 132 8.20 9.97 16.77
C ILE A 132 7.21 11.13 16.63
N LYS A 133 6.99 11.63 15.42
CA LYS A 133 6.02 12.71 15.17
C LYS A 133 4.60 12.33 15.57
N ILE A 134 4.18 11.10 15.24
CA ILE A 134 2.86 10.60 15.62
C ILE A 134 2.73 10.52 17.14
N MET A 135 3.76 10.01 17.84
CA MET A 135 3.77 9.94 19.31
C MET A 135 3.66 11.33 19.96
N LEU A 136 4.26 12.35 19.34
CA LEU A 136 4.21 13.74 19.81
C LEU A 136 2.95 14.49 19.35
N GLY A 137 2.00 13.84 18.70
CA GLY A 137 0.77 14.48 18.18
C GLY A 137 1.02 15.52 17.09
N MET A 138 2.18 15.49 16.44
CA MET A 138 2.54 16.45 15.41
C MET A 138 1.89 16.12 14.07
N SER A 139 1.48 17.17 13.34
CA SER A 139 0.93 16.98 11.99
C SER A 139 1.95 16.32 11.05
N VAL A 140 1.50 15.28 10.36
CA VAL A 140 2.35 14.41 9.52
C VAL A 140 2.22 14.76 8.02
N TYR A 141 1.75 15.97 7.71
CA TYR A 141 1.64 16.38 6.32
C TYR A 141 3.02 16.48 5.69
N ARG A 142 3.31 15.61 4.73
CA ARG A 142 4.57 15.63 3.98
C ARG A 142 4.31 16.04 2.53
N LYS A 143 4.91 17.16 2.12
CA LYS A 143 4.90 17.58 0.73
C LYS A 143 5.88 16.70 -0.04
N PHE A 144 5.38 15.87 -0.96
CA PHE A 144 6.25 15.11 -1.85
C PHE A 144 6.96 16.05 -2.82
N SER A 145 8.29 15.97 -2.87
CA SER A 145 9.06 16.61 -3.93
C SER A 145 8.86 15.87 -5.25
N ARG A 146 8.87 16.58 -6.37
CA ARG A 146 8.88 15.97 -7.71
C ARG A 146 10.22 15.30 -8.05
N LEU A 147 11.25 15.54 -7.24
CA LEU A 147 12.56 14.91 -7.39
C LEU A 147 12.50 13.45 -6.94
N ARG A 148 13.29 12.59 -7.59
CA ARG A 148 13.45 11.18 -7.22
C ARG A 148 13.88 11.09 -5.75
N PRO A 149 13.12 10.40 -4.89
CA PRO A 149 13.46 10.28 -3.48
C PRO A 149 14.70 9.39 -3.30
N SER A 150 15.56 9.73 -2.34
CA SER A 150 16.74 8.94 -2.00
C SER A 150 16.40 7.68 -1.17
N SER A 151 15.27 7.70 -0.49
CA SER A 151 14.76 6.58 0.30
C SER A 151 13.24 6.65 0.44
N LEU A 152 12.60 5.48 0.48
CA LEU A 152 11.15 5.34 0.60
C LEU A 152 10.82 4.19 1.55
N TYR A 153 9.82 4.35 2.42
CA TYR A 153 9.18 3.22 3.08
C TYR A 153 7.88 2.84 2.35
N CYS A 154 7.31 1.69 2.66
CA CYS A 154 6.24 1.05 1.88
C CYS A 154 5.08 1.99 1.49
N SER A 155 4.46 2.66 2.46
CA SER A 155 3.34 3.57 2.17
C SER A 155 3.76 4.84 1.42
N GLN A 156 5.00 5.32 1.61
CA GLN A 156 5.52 6.43 0.81
C GLN A 156 5.70 6.04 -0.66
N PHE A 157 6.26 4.85 -0.91
CA PHE A 157 6.45 4.35 -2.27
C PHE A 157 5.11 4.25 -3.01
N VAL A 158 4.15 3.56 -2.39
CA VAL A 158 2.82 3.37 -3.00
C VAL A 158 2.13 4.73 -3.19
N SER A 159 2.10 5.58 -2.16
CA SER A 159 1.49 6.92 -2.27
C SER A 159 2.16 7.79 -3.34
N TYR A 160 3.48 7.69 -3.49
CA TYR A 160 4.21 8.44 -4.52
C TYR A 160 3.75 8.03 -5.92
N CYS A 161 3.64 6.73 -6.20
CA CYS A 161 3.19 6.24 -7.50
C CYS A 161 1.78 6.74 -7.83
N TYR A 162 0.82 6.57 -6.91
CA TYR A 162 -0.57 6.98 -7.15
C TYR A 162 -0.77 8.49 -7.23
N LYS A 163 -0.07 9.26 -6.40
CA LYS A 163 -0.22 10.71 -6.39
C LYS A 163 0.23 11.37 -7.69
N ASN A 164 1.19 10.80 -8.37
CA ASN A 164 1.62 11.28 -9.69
C ASN A 164 0.55 11.07 -10.77
N GLU A 165 -0.36 10.12 -10.55
CA GLU A 165 -1.56 9.90 -11.39
C GLU A 165 -2.78 10.71 -10.92
N GLY A 166 -2.58 11.66 -10.01
CA GLY A 166 -3.67 12.45 -9.43
C GLY A 166 -4.54 11.67 -8.44
N ILE A 167 -4.15 10.45 -8.06
CA ILE A 167 -4.88 9.60 -7.13
C ILE A 167 -4.25 9.71 -5.75
N ASP A 168 -4.96 10.31 -4.80
CA ASP A 168 -4.50 10.38 -3.41
C ASP A 168 -5.13 9.25 -2.58
N ILE A 169 -4.38 8.15 -2.46
CA ILE A 169 -4.80 6.99 -1.65
C ILE A 169 -4.76 7.27 -0.14
N ASN A 170 -4.13 8.35 0.30
CA ASN A 170 -4.12 8.80 1.69
C ASN A 170 -5.16 9.89 1.94
N ALA A 171 -5.86 10.35 0.90
CA ALA A 171 -6.97 11.26 1.09
C ALA A 171 -7.98 10.58 1.99
N LYS A 172 -8.24 11.20 3.12
CA LYS A 172 -9.34 10.80 3.97
C LYS A 172 -10.58 10.79 3.09
N ALA A 173 -11.23 9.66 2.94
CA ALA A 173 -12.42 9.53 2.14
C ALA A 173 -13.48 10.48 2.70
N GLY A 174 -13.65 11.61 2.03
CA GLY A 174 -14.51 12.69 2.47
C GLY A 174 -13.98 13.45 3.68
N VAL A 175 -14.67 14.51 4.04
CA VAL A 175 -14.36 15.39 5.19
C VAL A 175 -14.26 14.63 6.52
N ASN A 176 -14.72 13.41 6.56
CA ASN A 176 -14.73 12.54 7.74
C ASN A 176 -13.75 11.39 7.56
N GLY A 177 -12.57 11.75 7.20
CA GLY A 177 -11.35 10.98 7.21
C GLY A 177 -11.48 9.53 7.57
N THR A 178 -11.36 8.73 6.61
CA THR A 178 -10.89 7.38 6.84
C THR A 178 -9.38 7.43 6.70
N SER A 179 -8.70 7.32 7.82
CA SER A 179 -7.35 6.78 7.80
C SER A 179 -7.38 5.44 7.09
N PRO A 180 -6.33 5.07 6.33
CA PRO A 180 -6.18 3.72 5.85
C PRO A 180 -6.19 2.74 7.01
#